data_35f9c0f5f7cd54fba46008917e081eb6
#
_entry.id   35f9c0f5f7cd54fba46008917e081eb6
#
_cell.length_a   1.000
_cell.length_b   1.000
_cell.length_c   1.000
_cell.angle_alpha   90.00
_cell.angle_beta   90.00
_cell.angle_gamma   90.00
#
_symmetry.space_group_name_H-M   'P 1'
#
loop_
_entity.id
_entity.type
_entity.pdbx_description
1 polymer ?
#
loop_
_entity_poly.entity_id
_entity_poly.type
_entity_poly.pdbx_seq_one_letter_code
_entity_poly.pdbx_strand_id
1 'polypeptide(L)'
;MNTRMVNPKKMVFLAVILLLPSFALAQPSNSNWLSQADRAKFDQLRISGSEALYNLDYEGARKIFKEMAIAFPNYPAGPQFLADTLLIEALYQTRRLQASLYNSDSFYNTSDDKPDPKLVDQFRTYTRTARQLVESRLKQYPNDAEALYFFGAIEGLKASFEETVERRHFAALKDGNDAVDKHRDVIKLDPNYRDAEMTIGLYDYTIGALPLAKKIAAGFLGHRGSKKRGIATIERVAREGNWVKEDSKTLLILLYTREKRFAEAATIARDLAAKYPRNYLYKLEMADALVAQAALERESNHVAAPSAAETEAFATFEGLVHDKNLPETTRKALDLIHFKYGEALRTAGLYDRAAKEFVASAQVVGAQEGLATMAHLYAAQALDLGGKRNDALTQYRAVLSRPNVYDAHEQAQTGLKEVYKRKMT
;
A
#
# COMPACT_ATOMS: atom_id res chain seq x y z
N MET A 1 -0.17 -16.77 37.42
CA MET A 1 0.92 -16.50 36.44
C MET A 1 0.44 -17.01 35.10
N ASN A 2 -0.29 -16.19 34.35
CA ASN A 2 -0.77 -16.52 33.01
C ASN A 2 0.13 -15.81 32.01
N THR A 3 1.11 -16.52 31.50
CA THR A 3 1.88 -16.10 30.30
C THR A 3 0.96 -16.17 29.10
N ARG A 4 0.35 -15.03 28.72
CA ARG A 4 -0.28 -14.88 27.41
C ARG A 4 0.82 -15.04 26.35
N MET A 5 0.80 -16.17 25.66
CA MET A 5 1.59 -16.35 24.44
C MET A 5 1.17 -15.26 23.45
N VAL A 6 2.09 -14.37 23.13
CA VAL A 6 1.91 -13.34 22.10
C VAL A 6 1.81 -14.07 20.77
N ASN A 7 0.65 -13.97 20.14
CA ASN A 7 0.38 -14.55 18.83
C ASN A 7 1.42 -14.06 17.80
N PRO A 8 2.23 -14.92 17.18
CA PRO A 8 3.26 -14.54 16.24
C PRO A 8 2.71 -13.87 14.97
N LYS A 9 1.39 -13.96 14.73
CA LYS A 9 0.71 -13.34 13.58
C LYS A 9 0.64 -11.79 13.63
N LYS A 10 1.03 -11.14 14.72
CA LYS A 10 1.03 -9.66 14.85
C LYS A 10 2.31 -8.96 14.35
N MET A 11 3.17 -9.68 13.63
CA MET A 11 4.33 -9.07 12.97
C MET A 11 3.94 -8.70 11.53
N VAL A 12 3.02 -7.75 11.40
CA VAL A 12 2.69 -7.18 10.09
C VAL A 12 3.86 -6.32 9.65
N PHE A 13 4.57 -6.85 8.70
CA PHE A 13 5.67 -6.18 8.01
C PHE A 13 5.15 -5.01 7.18
N LEU A 14 5.89 -3.93 7.24
CA LEU A 14 5.72 -2.69 6.47
C LEU A 14 6.17 -2.85 5.01
N ALA A 15 5.94 -3.98 4.38
CA ALA A 15 6.56 -4.28 3.07
C ALA A 15 5.66 -3.96 1.86
N VAL A 16 4.64 -3.12 2.01
CA VAL A 16 3.54 -3.22 1.05
C VAL A 16 3.43 -2.12 0.00
N ILE A 17 4.09 -1.02 0.14
CA ILE A 17 4.02 -0.01 -0.93
C ILE A 17 5.45 0.28 -1.35
N LEU A 18 6.05 -0.70 -1.95
CA LEU A 18 7.29 -0.53 -2.68
C LEU A 18 7.02 -0.88 -4.13
N LEU A 19 7.40 0.03 -4.97
CA LEU A 19 7.81 -0.24 -6.32
C LEU A 19 6.89 0.23 -7.42
N LEU A 20 7.18 1.42 -7.79
CA LEU A 20 7.16 1.77 -9.20
C LEU A 20 8.52 2.38 -9.50
N PRO A 21 9.33 1.76 -10.32
CA PRO A 21 10.65 2.28 -10.64
C PRO A 21 10.56 3.48 -11.57
N SER A 22 11.19 4.55 -11.20
CA SER A 22 11.36 5.75 -12.00
C SER A 22 12.85 6.02 -12.28
N PHE A 23 13.23 6.82 -13.20
CA PHE A 23 14.53 6.81 -13.81
C PHE A 23 15.45 7.98 -13.47
N ALA A 24 16.71 7.72 -13.35
CA ALA A 24 17.78 8.68 -13.18
C ALA A 24 18.34 9.18 -14.53
N LEU A 25 18.66 10.44 -14.58
CA LEU A 25 19.75 10.88 -15.46
C LEU A 25 21.01 10.29 -14.83
N ALA A 26 21.56 9.24 -15.44
CA ALA A 26 22.81 8.67 -15.02
C ALA A 26 23.89 9.73 -15.05
N GLN A 27 24.54 9.99 -13.92
CA GLN A 27 25.89 10.53 -13.99
C GLN A 27 26.77 9.47 -14.66
N PRO A 28 27.79 9.86 -15.42
CA PRO A 28 28.57 8.95 -16.24
C PRO A 28 29.33 7.97 -15.36
N SER A 29 28.70 6.86 -15.00
CA SER A 29 29.42 5.64 -14.73
C SER A 29 29.93 5.12 -16.07
N ASN A 30 31.09 4.56 -16.15
CA ASN A 30 31.78 4.10 -17.38
C ASN A 30 31.07 2.99 -18.16
N SER A 31 29.75 2.88 -18.04
CA SER A 31 28.94 1.88 -18.70
C SER A 31 27.66 2.46 -19.29
N ASN A 32 27.70 2.80 -20.56
CA ASN A 32 26.49 3.10 -21.33
C ASN A 32 25.71 1.80 -21.56
N TRP A 33 24.87 1.37 -20.60
CA TRP A 33 23.97 0.22 -20.82
C TRP A 33 22.95 0.55 -21.92
N LEU A 34 22.45 1.76 -21.93
CA LEU A 34 21.69 2.33 -23.04
C LEU A 34 22.50 3.44 -23.73
N SER A 35 22.44 3.51 -25.06
CA SER A 35 22.97 4.66 -25.79
C SER A 35 22.21 5.95 -25.42
N GLN A 36 22.79 7.11 -25.71
CA GLN A 36 22.12 8.39 -25.45
C GLN A 36 20.80 8.51 -26.23
N ALA A 37 20.75 8.01 -27.46
CA ALA A 37 19.54 8.01 -28.28
C ALA A 37 18.47 7.06 -27.68
N ASP A 38 18.88 5.87 -27.24
CA ASP A 38 17.98 4.91 -26.59
C ASP A 38 17.45 5.44 -25.26
N ARG A 39 18.24 6.20 -24.51
CA ARG A 39 17.84 6.79 -23.23
C ARG A 39 16.62 7.69 -23.36
N ALA A 40 16.57 8.54 -24.38
CA ALA A 40 15.42 9.43 -24.62
C ALA A 40 14.12 8.65 -24.92
N LYS A 41 14.18 7.64 -25.81
CA LYS A 41 13.04 6.76 -26.10
C LYS A 41 12.62 5.97 -24.87
N PHE A 42 13.57 5.45 -24.14
CA PHE A 42 13.38 4.71 -22.93
C PHE A 42 12.66 5.57 -21.86
N ASP A 43 13.13 6.81 -21.62
CA ASP A 43 12.52 7.74 -20.67
C ASP A 43 11.07 8.10 -21.06
N GLN A 44 10.79 8.25 -22.36
CA GLN A 44 9.43 8.47 -22.83
C GLN A 44 8.51 7.31 -22.50
N LEU A 45 8.90 6.07 -22.84
CA LEU A 45 8.10 4.86 -22.54
C LEU A 45 7.88 4.70 -21.04
N ARG A 46 8.88 4.97 -20.28
CA ARG A 46 8.82 4.90 -18.84
C ARG A 46 7.81 5.89 -18.24
N ILE A 47 8.01 7.18 -18.53
CA ILE A 47 7.12 8.23 -18.01
C ILE A 47 5.67 7.90 -18.34
N SER A 48 5.41 7.55 -19.61
CA SER A 48 4.05 7.20 -20.04
C SER A 48 3.52 5.93 -19.37
N GLY A 49 4.35 4.89 -19.21
CA GLY A 49 3.94 3.65 -18.54
C GLY A 49 3.70 3.84 -17.06
N SER A 50 4.57 4.60 -16.37
CA SER A 50 4.38 4.94 -14.95
C SER A 50 3.16 5.84 -14.73
N GLU A 51 2.91 6.82 -15.60
CA GLU A 51 1.72 7.66 -15.54
C GLU A 51 0.44 6.83 -15.70
N ALA A 52 0.41 5.89 -16.65
CA ALA A 52 -0.69 4.96 -16.79
C ALA A 52 -0.91 4.13 -15.51
N LEU A 53 0.16 3.60 -14.92
CA LEU A 53 0.09 2.79 -13.71
C LEU A 53 -0.39 3.60 -12.50
N TYR A 54 0.14 4.82 -12.29
CA TYR A 54 -0.33 5.72 -11.23
C TYR A 54 -1.79 6.14 -11.40
N ASN A 55 -2.31 6.17 -12.62
CA ASN A 55 -3.72 6.40 -12.92
C ASN A 55 -4.57 5.12 -12.93
N LEU A 56 -4.07 3.98 -12.44
CA LEU A 56 -4.74 2.68 -12.38
C LEU A 56 -5.11 2.11 -13.77
N ASP A 57 -4.41 2.56 -14.82
CA ASP A 57 -4.54 2.03 -16.19
C ASP A 57 -3.55 0.88 -16.40
N TYR A 58 -3.83 -0.28 -15.81
CA TYR A 58 -2.95 -1.46 -15.86
C TYR A 58 -2.76 -2.00 -17.27
N GLU A 59 -3.80 -1.93 -18.11
CA GLU A 59 -3.75 -2.35 -19.52
C GLU A 59 -2.79 -1.45 -20.32
N GLY A 60 -2.96 -0.13 -20.18
CA GLY A 60 -2.08 0.85 -20.80
C GLY A 60 -0.64 0.70 -20.34
N ALA A 61 -0.42 0.55 -19.04
CA ALA A 61 0.91 0.34 -18.47
C ALA A 61 1.57 -0.94 -19.02
N ARG A 62 0.86 -2.08 -19.02
CA ARG A 62 1.37 -3.34 -19.59
C ARG A 62 1.73 -3.23 -21.06
N LYS A 63 0.91 -2.54 -21.86
CA LYS A 63 1.19 -2.34 -23.29
C LYS A 63 2.50 -1.58 -23.47
N ILE A 64 2.67 -0.50 -22.75
CA ILE A 64 3.87 0.37 -22.84
C ILE A 64 5.12 -0.38 -22.34
N PHE A 65 5.03 -1.10 -21.22
CA PHE A 65 6.19 -1.83 -20.68
C PHE A 65 6.53 -3.07 -21.51
N LYS A 66 5.58 -3.70 -22.21
CA LYS A 66 5.88 -4.69 -23.25
C LYS A 66 6.62 -4.08 -24.43
N GLU A 67 6.21 -2.90 -24.90
CA GLU A 67 6.94 -2.17 -25.94
C GLU A 67 8.37 -1.86 -25.49
N MET A 68 8.54 -1.42 -24.22
CA MET A 68 9.87 -1.19 -23.64
C MET A 68 10.73 -2.46 -23.63
N ALA A 69 10.17 -3.61 -23.22
CA ALA A 69 10.89 -4.88 -23.20
C ALA A 69 11.32 -5.33 -24.61
N ILE A 70 10.50 -5.05 -25.62
CA ILE A 70 10.82 -5.32 -27.04
C ILE A 70 11.89 -4.37 -27.56
N ALA A 71 11.76 -3.07 -27.24
CA ALA A 71 12.71 -2.06 -27.70
C ALA A 71 14.10 -2.22 -27.06
N PHE A 72 14.15 -2.68 -25.80
CA PHE A 72 15.38 -2.80 -25.01
C PHE A 72 15.53 -4.21 -24.44
N PRO A 73 15.68 -5.27 -25.27
CA PRO A 73 15.63 -6.66 -24.82
C PRO A 73 16.75 -7.07 -23.85
N ASN A 74 17.87 -6.34 -23.85
CA ASN A 74 19.01 -6.57 -22.97
C ASN A 74 19.01 -5.68 -21.72
N TYR A 75 17.94 -4.90 -21.50
CA TYR A 75 17.80 -3.97 -20.39
C TYR A 75 16.70 -4.44 -19.41
N PRO A 76 16.94 -4.45 -18.09
CA PRO A 76 16.06 -5.15 -17.15
C PRO A 76 14.74 -4.45 -16.86
N ALA A 77 14.61 -3.17 -17.21
CA ALA A 77 13.46 -2.35 -16.83
C ALA A 77 12.14 -2.87 -17.39
N GLY A 78 12.08 -3.27 -18.66
CA GLY A 78 10.85 -3.76 -19.27
C GLY A 78 10.21 -4.91 -18.48
N PRO A 79 10.90 -6.04 -18.29
CA PRO A 79 10.38 -7.15 -17.47
C PRO A 79 10.17 -6.77 -16.01
N GLN A 80 11.00 -5.90 -15.41
CA GLN A 80 10.79 -5.43 -14.05
C GLN A 80 9.46 -4.68 -13.93
N PHE A 81 9.19 -3.70 -14.81
CA PHE A 81 7.94 -2.94 -14.77
C PHE A 81 6.69 -3.76 -15.05
N LEU A 82 6.81 -4.81 -15.87
CA LEU A 82 5.73 -5.77 -16.04
C LEU A 82 5.44 -6.53 -14.75
N ALA A 83 6.47 -6.90 -13.98
CA ALA A 83 6.29 -7.50 -12.67
C ALA A 83 5.68 -6.52 -11.65
N ASP A 84 6.12 -5.26 -11.65
CA ASP A 84 5.54 -4.19 -10.82
C ASP A 84 4.05 -4.03 -11.10
N THR A 85 3.69 -3.95 -12.39
CA THR A 85 2.28 -3.83 -12.81
C THR A 85 1.44 -4.99 -12.31
N LEU A 86 1.96 -6.23 -12.34
CA LEU A 86 1.27 -7.41 -11.82
C LEU A 86 1.07 -7.34 -10.31
N LEU A 87 2.08 -6.92 -9.55
CA LEU A 87 1.96 -6.76 -8.10
C LEU A 87 0.88 -5.75 -7.75
N ILE A 88 0.96 -4.54 -8.34
CA ILE A 88 0.01 -3.46 -8.06
C ILE A 88 -1.41 -3.87 -8.45
N GLU A 89 -1.60 -4.52 -9.61
CA GLU A 89 -2.90 -5.01 -10.05
C GLU A 89 -3.45 -6.09 -9.11
N ALA A 90 -2.63 -7.04 -8.65
CA ALA A 90 -3.04 -8.06 -7.69
C ALA A 90 -3.53 -7.44 -6.37
N LEU A 91 -2.80 -6.46 -5.86
CA LEU A 91 -3.19 -5.72 -4.66
C LEU A 91 -4.47 -4.90 -4.89
N TYR A 92 -4.63 -4.30 -6.06
CA TYR A 92 -5.84 -3.58 -6.44
C TYR A 92 -7.06 -4.51 -6.49
N GLN A 93 -6.95 -5.65 -7.16
CA GLN A 93 -8.03 -6.63 -7.29
C GLN A 93 -8.48 -7.18 -5.93
N THR A 94 -7.56 -7.33 -5.00
CA THR A 94 -7.84 -7.79 -3.63
C THR A 94 -8.15 -6.66 -2.65
N ARG A 95 -8.32 -5.41 -3.12
CA ARG A 95 -8.56 -4.21 -2.29
C ARG A 95 -7.46 -3.90 -1.27
N ARG A 96 -6.21 -4.29 -1.56
CA ARG A 96 -5.07 -4.17 -0.63
C ARG A 96 -4.09 -3.04 -0.95
N LEU A 97 -4.44 -2.12 -1.86
CA LEU A 97 -3.59 -0.97 -2.18
C LEU A 97 -3.71 0.21 -1.20
N GLN A 98 -4.53 0.12 -0.16
CA GLN A 98 -4.69 1.22 0.78
C GLN A 98 -3.74 1.12 1.98
N ALA A 99 -3.12 2.25 2.35
CA ALA A 99 -2.22 2.36 3.49
C ALA A 99 -2.91 2.00 4.82
N SER A 100 -4.18 2.36 4.98
CA SER A 100 -4.96 2.09 6.19
C SER A 100 -5.16 0.59 6.47
N LEU A 101 -5.08 -0.27 5.44
CA LEU A 101 -5.21 -1.73 5.59
C LEU A 101 -3.99 -2.38 6.26
N TYR A 102 -2.87 -1.67 6.31
CA TYR A 102 -1.64 -2.13 6.95
C TYR A 102 -1.47 -1.63 8.38
N ASN A 103 -2.49 -1.02 8.94
CA ASN A 103 -2.58 -0.76 10.37
C ASN A 103 -2.88 -2.05 11.13
N SER A 104 -2.40 -2.15 12.38
CA SER A 104 -2.45 -3.38 13.20
C SER A 104 -3.85 -3.96 13.42
N ASP A 105 -4.89 -3.19 13.23
CA ASP A 105 -6.28 -3.54 13.53
C ASP A 105 -7.13 -3.85 12.29
N SER A 106 -6.52 -3.86 11.09
CA SER A 106 -7.22 -4.19 9.86
C SER A 106 -7.52 -5.70 9.78
N PHE A 107 -8.76 -6.04 9.46
CA PHE A 107 -9.19 -7.43 9.25
C PHE A 107 -8.49 -8.09 8.04
N TYR A 108 -8.04 -7.31 7.05
CA TYR A 108 -7.28 -7.81 5.89
C TYR A 108 -5.96 -8.50 6.28
N ASN A 109 -5.41 -8.21 7.46
CA ASN A 109 -4.20 -8.85 7.94
C ASN A 109 -4.38 -10.34 8.29
N THR A 110 -5.61 -10.82 8.43
CA THR A 110 -5.94 -12.20 8.82
C THR A 110 -6.52 -13.04 7.68
N SER A 111 -6.63 -12.49 6.46
CA SER A 111 -7.17 -13.18 5.30
C SER A 111 -6.30 -14.37 4.87
N ASP A 112 -6.92 -15.50 4.56
CA ASP A 112 -6.25 -16.73 4.08
C ASP A 112 -6.35 -16.90 2.54
N ASP A 113 -6.59 -15.81 1.80
CA ASP A 113 -6.69 -15.82 0.35
C ASP A 113 -5.42 -16.36 -0.29
N LYS A 114 -5.59 -17.28 -1.24
CA LYS A 114 -4.47 -17.81 -2.03
C LYS A 114 -4.34 -17.00 -3.32
N PRO A 115 -3.11 -16.64 -3.70
CA PRO A 115 -2.90 -15.94 -4.96
C PRO A 115 -3.21 -16.84 -6.15
N ASP A 116 -3.61 -16.24 -7.28
CA ASP A 116 -3.74 -16.95 -8.55
C ASP A 116 -2.37 -17.55 -8.98
N PRO A 117 -2.25 -18.87 -9.16
CA PRO A 117 -1.00 -19.49 -9.58
C PRO A 117 -0.43 -18.93 -10.89
N LYS A 118 -1.29 -18.54 -11.84
CA LYS A 118 -0.86 -17.95 -13.11
C LYS A 118 -0.20 -16.58 -12.90
N LEU A 119 -0.76 -15.76 -12.01
CA LEU A 119 -0.18 -14.47 -11.65
C LEU A 119 1.19 -14.68 -10.99
N VAL A 120 1.29 -15.62 -10.06
CA VAL A 120 2.56 -15.97 -9.40
C VAL A 120 3.62 -16.40 -10.42
N ASP A 121 3.26 -17.28 -11.36
CA ASP A 121 4.18 -17.77 -12.39
C ASP A 121 4.63 -16.65 -13.34
N GLN A 122 3.72 -15.76 -13.74
CA GLN A 122 4.06 -14.61 -14.57
C GLN A 122 4.98 -13.64 -13.84
N PHE A 123 4.69 -13.32 -12.59
CA PHE A 123 5.53 -12.47 -11.77
C PHE A 123 6.94 -13.03 -11.63
N ARG A 124 7.06 -14.32 -11.31
CA ARG A 124 8.35 -15.01 -11.20
C ARG A 124 9.10 -15.07 -12.52
N THR A 125 8.39 -15.19 -13.63
CA THR A 125 9.00 -15.18 -14.96
C THR A 125 9.61 -13.81 -15.26
N TYR A 126 8.87 -12.73 -15.05
CA TYR A 126 9.37 -11.39 -15.29
C TYR A 126 10.54 -11.01 -14.36
N THR A 127 10.43 -11.29 -13.08
CA THR A 127 11.51 -10.99 -12.12
C THR A 127 12.77 -11.83 -12.39
N ARG A 128 12.62 -13.10 -12.78
CA ARG A 128 13.74 -13.94 -13.21
C ARG A 128 14.43 -13.40 -14.46
N THR A 129 13.66 -13.00 -15.47
CA THR A 129 14.20 -12.41 -16.71
C THR A 129 14.98 -11.13 -16.40
N ALA A 130 14.39 -10.22 -15.63
CA ALA A 130 15.07 -8.99 -15.22
C ALA A 130 16.37 -9.27 -14.45
N ARG A 131 16.33 -10.22 -13.50
CA ARG A 131 17.49 -10.61 -12.71
C ARG A 131 18.62 -11.21 -13.57
N GLN A 132 18.31 -12.09 -14.53
CA GLN A 132 19.30 -12.67 -15.43
C GLN A 132 20.04 -11.61 -16.26
N LEU A 133 19.31 -10.59 -16.73
CA LEU A 133 19.91 -9.45 -17.46
C LEU A 133 20.88 -8.66 -16.58
N VAL A 134 20.48 -8.37 -15.34
CA VAL A 134 21.32 -7.68 -14.34
C VAL A 134 22.55 -8.53 -13.99
N GLU A 135 22.39 -9.81 -13.70
CA GLU A 135 23.50 -10.71 -13.38
C GLU A 135 24.51 -10.84 -14.53
N SER A 136 24.01 -10.90 -15.77
CA SER A 136 24.85 -10.91 -16.97
C SER A 136 25.67 -9.63 -17.11
N ARG A 137 25.06 -8.49 -16.78
CA ARG A 137 25.73 -7.18 -16.79
C ARG A 137 26.79 -7.09 -15.69
N LEU A 138 26.46 -7.51 -14.46
CA LEU A 138 27.38 -7.45 -13.33
C LEU A 138 28.57 -8.43 -13.47
N LYS A 139 28.44 -9.54 -14.21
CA LYS A 139 29.57 -10.40 -14.57
C LYS A 139 30.63 -9.68 -15.39
N GLN A 140 30.20 -8.75 -16.26
CA GLN A 140 31.11 -7.98 -17.11
C GLN A 140 31.57 -6.68 -16.42
N TYR A 141 30.68 -6.06 -15.63
CA TYR A 141 30.88 -4.77 -14.98
C TYR A 141 30.45 -4.86 -13.51
N PRO A 142 31.27 -5.45 -12.62
CA PRO A 142 30.89 -5.71 -11.21
C PRO A 142 30.51 -4.47 -10.39
N ASN A 143 31.01 -3.31 -10.79
CA ASN A 143 30.78 -2.02 -10.12
C ASN A 143 29.83 -1.11 -10.93
N ASP A 144 28.94 -1.69 -11.75
CA ASP A 144 27.93 -0.93 -12.45
C ASP A 144 26.80 -0.53 -11.48
N ALA A 145 26.79 0.74 -11.07
CA ALA A 145 25.83 1.25 -10.09
C ALA A 145 24.37 1.12 -10.57
N GLU A 146 24.09 1.30 -11.87
CA GLU A 146 22.76 1.13 -12.44
C GLU A 146 22.32 -0.36 -12.38
N ALA A 147 23.22 -1.28 -12.67
CA ALA A 147 22.95 -2.71 -12.58
C ALA A 147 22.71 -3.16 -11.13
N LEU A 148 23.51 -2.67 -10.18
CA LEU A 148 23.31 -2.93 -8.75
C LEU A 148 21.98 -2.35 -8.24
N TYR A 149 21.60 -1.17 -8.73
CA TYR A 149 20.30 -0.57 -8.42
C TYR A 149 19.15 -1.46 -8.89
N PHE A 150 19.16 -1.89 -10.15
CA PHE A 150 18.15 -2.81 -10.66
C PHE A 150 18.13 -4.13 -9.91
N PHE A 151 19.30 -4.65 -9.53
CA PHE A 151 19.34 -5.86 -8.70
C PHE A 151 18.58 -5.65 -7.39
N GLY A 152 18.90 -4.58 -6.66
CA GLY A 152 18.22 -4.25 -5.41
C GLY A 152 16.72 -4.00 -5.61
N ALA A 153 16.33 -3.31 -6.68
CA ALA A 153 14.94 -3.06 -7.01
C ALA A 153 14.15 -4.36 -7.30
N ILE A 154 14.74 -5.31 -8.04
CA ILE A 154 14.12 -6.62 -8.31
C ILE A 154 13.96 -7.44 -7.02
N GLU A 155 14.97 -7.48 -6.15
CA GLU A 155 14.86 -8.20 -4.87
C GLU A 155 13.83 -7.54 -3.94
N GLY A 156 13.77 -6.20 -3.91
CA GLY A 156 12.74 -5.48 -3.17
C GLY A 156 11.34 -5.75 -3.70
N LEU A 157 11.17 -5.84 -5.01
CA LEU A 157 9.90 -6.20 -5.66
C LEU A 157 9.47 -7.62 -5.29
N LYS A 158 10.40 -8.58 -5.32
CA LYS A 158 10.15 -9.95 -4.87
C LYS A 158 9.75 -9.99 -3.40
N ALA A 159 10.47 -9.29 -2.54
CA ALA A 159 10.15 -9.20 -1.12
C ALA A 159 8.73 -8.66 -0.90
N SER A 160 8.34 -7.62 -1.63
CA SER A 160 6.99 -7.07 -1.56
C SER A 160 5.92 -8.05 -2.01
N PHE A 161 6.14 -8.78 -3.10
CA PHE A 161 5.22 -9.78 -3.60
C PHE A 161 5.07 -10.97 -2.62
N GLU A 162 6.18 -11.46 -2.09
CA GLU A 162 6.19 -12.56 -1.11
C GLU A 162 5.49 -12.17 0.20
N GLU A 163 5.66 -10.94 0.66
CA GLU A 163 5.00 -10.45 1.88
C GLU A 163 3.50 -10.25 1.66
N THR A 164 3.11 -9.59 0.57
CA THR A 164 1.75 -9.08 0.41
C THR A 164 0.82 -10.01 -0.34
N VAL A 165 1.35 -10.79 -1.30
CA VAL A 165 0.58 -11.69 -2.16
C VAL A 165 0.72 -13.13 -1.70
N GLU A 166 1.96 -13.62 -1.52
CA GLU A 166 2.21 -15.02 -1.15
C GLU A 166 2.24 -15.26 0.36
N ARG A 167 2.43 -14.21 1.19
CA ARG A 167 2.57 -14.29 2.67
C ARG A 167 3.72 -15.16 3.15
N ARG A 168 4.81 -15.15 2.38
CA ARG A 168 6.04 -15.87 2.66
C ARG A 168 7.04 -14.99 3.42
N HIS A 169 6.71 -14.66 4.66
CA HIS A 169 7.43 -13.67 5.47
C HIS A 169 8.96 -13.89 5.56
N PHE A 170 9.42 -15.14 5.66
CA PHE A 170 10.86 -15.42 5.73
C PHE A 170 11.56 -15.17 4.39
N ALA A 171 10.93 -15.52 3.28
CA ALA A 171 11.47 -15.25 1.96
C ALA A 171 11.51 -13.73 1.70
N ALA A 172 10.42 -13.03 2.02
CA ALA A 172 10.32 -11.57 1.95
C ALA A 172 11.42 -10.88 2.77
N LEU A 173 11.70 -11.37 3.98
CA LEU A 173 12.78 -10.82 4.82
C LEU A 173 14.15 -11.01 4.17
N LYS A 174 14.42 -12.19 3.61
CA LYS A 174 15.68 -12.48 2.93
C LYS A 174 15.87 -11.58 1.71
N ASP A 175 14.90 -11.55 0.81
CA ASP A 175 14.99 -10.77 -0.42
C ASP A 175 15.02 -9.26 -0.13
N GLY A 176 14.32 -8.80 0.92
CA GLY A 176 14.40 -7.44 1.41
C GLY A 176 15.78 -7.04 1.93
N ASN A 177 16.48 -7.95 2.64
CA ASN A 177 17.86 -7.72 3.06
C ASN A 177 18.82 -7.66 1.85
N ASP A 178 18.66 -8.58 0.88
CA ASP A 178 19.45 -8.59 -0.35
C ASP A 178 19.24 -7.27 -1.13
N ALA A 179 18.02 -6.76 -1.20
CA ALA A 179 17.71 -5.45 -1.79
C ALA A 179 18.47 -4.30 -1.11
N VAL A 180 18.42 -4.24 0.21
CA VAL A 180 19.09 -3.20 1.01
C VAL A 180 20.61 -3.25 0.81
N ASP A 181 21.20 -4.44 0.80
CA ASP A 181 22.65 -4.59 0.64
C ASP A 181 23.09 -4.16 -0.76
N LYS A 182 22.34 -4.48 -1.81
CA LYS A 182 22.64 -4.00 -3.17
C LYS A 182 22.51 -2.49 -3.29
N HIS A 183 21.48 -1.88 -2.70
CA HIS A 183 21.32 -0.43 -2.71
C HIS A 183 22.40 0.28 -1.86
N ARG A 184 22.88 -0.34 -0.79
CA ARG A 184 24.06 0.18 -0.06
C ARG A 184 25.34 0.13 -0.91
N ASP A 185 25.51 -0.91 -1.74
CA ASP A 185 26.62 -0.98 -2.68
C ASP A 185 26.50 0.13 -3.74
N VAL A 186 25.29 0.45 -4.23
CA VAL A 186 25.07 1.61 -5.11
C VAL A 186 25.54 2.90 -4.43
N ILE A 187 25.12 3.16 -3.18
CA ILE A 187 25.50 4.39 -2.46
C ILE A 187 27.00 4.49 -2.19
N LYS A 188 27.71 3.36 -2.03
CA LYS A 188 29.19 3.36 -1.94
C LYS A 188 29.85 3.79 -3.24
N LEU A 189 29.28 3.43 -4.39
CA LEU A 189 29.78 3.79 -5.72
C LEU A 189 29.37 5.20 -6.12
N ASP A 190 28.14 5.58 -5.85
CA ASP A 190 27.58 6.90 -6.11
C ASP A 190 26.75 7.39 -4.90
N PRO A 191 27.32 8.20 -4.03
CA PRO A 191 26.62 8.76 -2.87
C PRO A 191 25.42 9.67 -3.22
N ASN A 192 25.28 10.06 -4.48
CA ASN A 192 24.17 10.90 -4.96
C ASN A 192 23.06 10.11 -5.63
N TYR A 193 23.13 8.79 -5.67
CA TYR A 193 22.11 7.93 -6.26
C TYR A 193 20.88 7.86 -5.34
N ARG A 194 20.08 8.95 -5.33
CA ARG A 194 18.98 9.14 -4.36
C ARG A 194 17.94 8.04 -4.37
N ASP A 195 17.64 7.47 -5.54
CA ASP A 195 16.60 6.43 -5.65
C ASP A 195 16.93 5.16 -4.86
N ALA A 196 18.21 4.80 -4.73
CA ALA A 196 18.64 3.66 -3.92
C ALA A 196 18.41 3.88 -2.41
N GLU A 197 18.31 5.13 -1.97
CA GLU A 197 18.07 5.45 -0.56
C GLU A 197 16.66 5.09 -0.09
N MET A 198 15.66 4.96 -0.98
CA MET A 198 14.30 4.63 -0.59
C MET A 198 14.23 3.28 0.16
N THR A 199 14.81 2.24 -0.40
CA THR A 199 14.86 0.91 0.23
C THR A 199 15.62 0.92 1.54
N ILE A 200 16.73 1.66 1.61
CA ILE A 200 17.54 1.85 2.82
C ILE A 200 16.72 2.58 3.90
N GLY A 201 16.00 3.63 3.52
CA GLY A 201 15.14 4.40 4.42
C GLY A 201 13.98 3.57 4.97
N LEU A 202 13.35 2.76 4.12
CA LEU A 202 12.29 1.83 4.56
C LEU A 202 12.83 0.77 5.52
N TYR A 203 14.00 0.21 5.25
CA TYR A 203 14.66 -0.72 6.16
C TYR A 203 14.94 -0.07 7.52
N ASP A 204 15.54 1.12 7.53
CA ASP A 204 15.80 1.87 8.76
C ASP A 204 14.53 2.11 9.58
N TYR A 205 13.45 2.49 8.92
CA TYR A 205 12.16 2.66 9.57
C TYR A 205 11.65 1.34 10.16
N THR A 206 11.65 0.27 9.37
CA THR A 206 11.12 -1.04 9.75
C THR A 206 11.85 -1.62 10.96
N ILE A 207 13.19 -1.62 10.96
CA ILE A 207 13.98 -2.06 12.10
C ILE A 207 13.79 -1.13 13.30
N GLY A 208 13.71 0.20 13.04
CA GLY A 208 13.42 1.20 14.07
C GLY A 208 12.04 1.08 14.71
N ALA A 209 11.07 0.50 14.02
CA ALA A 209 9.69 0.28 14.48
C ALA A 209 9.51 -1.05 15.25
N LEU A 210 10.50 -1.94 15.27
CA LEU A 210 10.41 -3.20 16.01
C LEU A 210 10.19 -2.97 17.52
N PRO A 211 9.41 -3.82 18.19
CA PRO A 211 9.34 -3.84 19.65
C PRO A 211 10.75 -3.98 20.27
N LEU A 212 10.96 -3.37 21.44
CA LEU A 212 12.28 -3.24 22.06
C LEU A 212 13.07 -4.57 22.12
N ALA A 213 12.43 -5.66 22.55
CA ALA A 213 13.08 -6.97 22.63
C ALA A 213 13.56 -7.48 21.25
N LYS A 214 12.75 -7.31 20.21
CA LYS A 214 13.11 -7.68 18.83
C LYS A 214 14.18 -6.76 18.25
N LYS A 215 14.13 -5.47 18.57
CA LYS A 215 15.14 -4.50 18.18
C LYS A 215 16.51 -4.81 18.78
N ILE A 216 16.56 -5.23 20.04
CA ILE A 216 17.78 -5.70 20.70
C ILE A 216 18.33 -6.95 19.99
N ALA A 217 17.47 -7.95 19.73
CA ALA A 217 17.86 -9.17 19.01
C ALA A 217 18.37 -8.86 17.59
N ALA A 218 17.70 -7.99 16.85
CA ALA A 218 18.15 -7.51 15.54
C ALA A 218 19.52 -6.81 15.64
N GLY A 219 19.76 -6.01 16.68
CA GLY A 219 21.02 -5.34 16.94
C GLY A 219 22.19 -6.30 17.14
N PHE A 220 21.99 -7.43 17.85
CA PHE A 220 23.01 -8.49 17.98
C PHE A 220 23.35 -9.15 16.63
N LEU A 221 22.40 -9.19 15.69
CA LEU A 221 22.60 -9.68 14.33
C LEU A 221 23.14 -8.61 13.37
N GLY A 222 23.51 -7.43 13.87
CA GLY A 222 24.05 -6.33 13.06
C GLY A 222 22.98 -5.43 12.42
N HIS A 223 21.68 -5.70 12.61
CA HIS A 223 20.60 -4.91 12.05
C HIS A 223 20.28 -3.72 12.96
N ARG A 224 20.52 -2.51 12.48
CA ARG A 224 20.20 -1.27 13.19
C ARG A 224 19.30 -0.39 12.36
N GLY A 225 18.30 0.22 13.00
CA GLY A 225 17.36 1.09 12.33
C GLY A 225 16.83 2.19 13.25
N SER A 226 16.28 3.24 12.62
CA SER A 226 15.68 4.38 13.29
C SER A 226 14.51 4.89 12.47
N LYS A 227 13.29 4.95 13.06
CA LYS A 227 12.10 5.51 12.42
C LYS A 227 12.37 6.92 11.90
N LYS A 228 12.96 7.79 12.75
CA LYS A 228 13.25 9.18 12.39
C LYS A 228 14.19 9.28 11.19
N ARG A 229 15.28 8.50 11.18
CA ARG A 229 16.24 8.50 10.07
C ARG A 229 15.60 7.92 8.81
N GLY A 230 14.85 6.82 8.92
CA GLY A 230 14.14 6.21 7.80
C GLY A 230 13.20 7.17 7.12
N ILE A 231 12.31 7.84 7.88
CA ILE A 231 11.39 8.85 7.35
C ILE A 231 12.16 9.99 6.67
N ALA A 232 13.16 10.57 7.35
CA ALA A 232 13.95 11.68 6.79
C ALA A 232 14.67 11.30 5.48
N THR A 233 15.12 10.05 5.37
CA THR A 233 15.70 9.52 4.12
C THR A 233 14.66 9.44 3.02
N ILE A 234 13.47 8.90 3.28
CA ILE A 234 12.39 8.78 2.30
C ILE A 234 11.86 10.17 1.92
N GLU A 235 11.74 11.11 2.86
CA GLU A 235 11.41 12.52 2.59
C GLU A 235 12.41 13.15 1.60
N ARG A 236 13.70 12.85 1.76
CA ARG A 236 14.73 13.31 0.82
C ARG A 236 14.53 12.70 -0.57
N VAL A 237 14.29 11.40 -0.68
CA VAL A 237 14.01 10.75 -1.98
C VAL A 237 12.73 11.31 -2.61
N ALA A 238 11.68 11.59 -1.85
CA ALA A 238 10.45 12.21 -2.33
C ALA A 238 10.67 13.61 -2.91
N ARG A 239 11.73 14.34 -2.48
CA ARG A 239 12.10 15.65 -3.04
C ARG A 239 13.10 15.53 -4.20
N GLU A 240 14.14 14.74 -4.03
CA GLU A 240 15.36 14.74 -4.85
C GLU A 240 15.49 13.51 -5.73
N GLY A 241 14.71 12.45 -5.47
CA GLY A 241 14.68 11.24 -6.27
C GLY A 241 14.16 11.49 -7.68
N ASN A 242 14.53 10.62 -8.57
CA ASN A 242 14.15 10.70 -9.98
C ASN A 242 13.22 9.55 -10.37
N TRP A 243 13.58 8.33 -10.01
CA TRP A 243 12.88 7.11 -10.39
C TRP A 243 11.72 6.76 -9.47
N VAL A 244 11.96 6.85 -8.16
CA VAL A 244 11.01 6.44 -7.11
C VAL A 244 10.47 7.62 -6.30
N LYS A 245 10.46 8.79 -6.93
CA LYS A 245 9.98 10.02 -6.27
C LYS A 245 8.51 9.90 -5.84
N GLU A 246 7.65 9.45 -6.74
CA GLU A 246 6.21 9.32 -6.45
C GLU A 246 5.93 8.12 -5.54
N ASP A 247 6.71 7.05 -5.69
CA ASP A 247 6.63 5.89 -4.80
C ASP A 247 7.03 6.27 -3.37
N SER A 248 8.08 7.08 -3.23
CA SER A 248 8.48 7.62 -1.93
C SER A 248 7.41 8.48 -1.29
N LYS A 249 6.68 9.30 -2.07
CA LYS A 249 5.52 10.06 -1.59
C LYS A 249 4.39 9.12 -1.13
N THR A 250 4.07 8.11 -1.93
CA THR A 250 3.04 7.12 -1.58
C THR A 250 3.43 6.37 -0.31
N LEU A 251 4.70 5.98 -0.18
CA LEU A 251 5.22 5.36 1.04
C LEU A 251 5.13 6.31 2.24
N LEU A 252 5.41 7.60 2.07
CA LEU A 252 5.29 8.59 3.15
C LEU A 252 3.86 8.72 3.67
N ILE A 253 2.82 8.59 2.85
CA ILE A 253 1.43 8.57 3.32
C ILE A 253 1.27 7.48 4.39
N LEU A 254 1.74 6.27 4.11
CA LEU A 254 1.69 5.16 5.06
C LEU A 254 2.49 5.43 6.33
N LEU A 255 3.74 5.89 6.19
CA LEU A 255 4.62 6.13 7.34
C LEU A 255 4.10 7.26 8.23
N TYR A 256 3.63 8.35 7.63
CA TYR A 256 3.03 9.46 8.36
C TYR A 256 1.75 9.04 9.09
N THR A 257 0.89 8.26 8.46
CA THR A 257 -0.31 7.71 9.11
C THR A 257 0.06 6.86 10.33
N ARG A 258 1.08 6.01 10.23
CA ARG A 258 1.57 5.21 11.37
C ARG A 258 2.17 6.03 12.49
N GLU A 259 2.82 7.12 12.17
CA GLU A 259 3.38 8.04 13.16
C GLU A 259 2.39 9.14 13.60
N LYS A 260 1.10 9.01 13.24
CA LYS A 260 0.03 9.96 13.53
C LYS A 260 0.30 11.39 13.00
N ARG A 261 1.11 11.51 11.95
CA ARG A 261 1.38 12.74 11.22
C ARG A 261 0.33 12.93 10.11
N PHE A 262 -0.94 12.95 10.49
CA PHE A 262 -2.07 12.86 9.56
C PHE A 262 -2.18 14.05 8.61
N ALA A 263 -1.87 15.27 9.07
CA ALA A 263 -1.90 16.48 8.24
C ALA A 263 -0.91 16.38 7.06
N GLU A 264 0.28 15.84 7.33
CA GLU A 264 1.32 15.66 6.31
C GLU A 264 0.93 14.52 5.34
N ALA A 265 0.35 13.43 5.86
CA ALA A 265 -0.20 12.37 5.01
C ALA A 265 -1.29 12.89 4.07
N ALA A 266 -2.25 13.68 4.59
CA ALA A 266 -3.32 14.29 3.80
C ALA A 266 -2.77 15.24 2.73
N THR A 267 -1.73 16.03 3.05
CA THR A 267 -1.10 16.95 2.10
C THR A 267 -0.49 16.20 0.91
N ILE A 268 0.31 15.16 1.18
CA ILE A 268 0.92 14.35 0.09
C ILE A 268 -0.16 13.63 -0.72
N ALA A 269 -1.17 13.06 -0.07
CA ALA A 269 -2.25 12.36 -0.76
C ALA A 269 -3.06 13.32 -1.66
N ARG A 270 -3.29 14.57 -1.22
CA ARG A 270 -3.94 15.63 -2.01
C ARG A 270 -3.12 15.97 -3.26
N ASP A 271 -1.81 16.15 -3.11
CA ASP A 271 -0.92 16.45 -4.23
C ASP A 271 -0.91 15.31 -5.26
N LEU A 272 -0.86 14.06 -4.80
CA LEU A 272 -0.92 12.90 -5.68
C LEU A 272 -2.30 12.73 -6.34
N ALA A 273 -3.40 13.02 -5.63
CA ALA A 273 -4.75 12.99 -6.18
C ALA A 273 -4.95 14.06 -7.28
N ALA A 274 -4.34 15.23 -7.10
CA ALA A 274 -4.35 16.29 -8.13
C ALA A 274 -3.53 15.90 -9.36
N LYS A 275 -2.37 15.26 -9.16
CA LYS A 275 -1.48 14.83 -10.23
C LYS A 275 -2.04 13.62 -11.01
N TYR A 276 -2.70 12.69 -10.32
CA TYR A 276 -3.24 11.44 -10.87
C TYR A 276 -4.76 11.35 -10.63
N PRO A 277 -5.56 12.16 -11.33
CA PRO A 277 -6.99 12.36 -11.01
C PRO A 277 -7.85 11.12 -11.22
N ARG A 278 -7.40 10.15 -12.02
CA ARG A 278 -8.11 8.87 -12.23
C ARG A 278 -7.87 7.88 -11.08
N ASN A 279 -6.88 8.14 -10.23
CA ASN A 279 -6.57 7.29 -9.07
C ASN A 279 -7.40 7.72 -7.86
N TYR A 280 -8.54 7.09 -7.66
CA TYR A 280 -9.40 7.35 -6.52
C TYR A 280 -8.75 6.98 -5.16
N LEU A 281 -7.74 6.10 -5.15
CA LEU A 281 -7.09 5.68 -3.90
C LEU A 281 -6.40 6.83 -3.19
N TYR A 282 -5.76 7.75 -3.92
CA TYR A 282 -5.18 8.94 -3.29
C TYR A 282 -6.23 9.86 -2.65
N LYS A 283 -7.44 9.92 -3.23
CA LYS A 283 -8.57 10.63 -2.61
C LYS A 283 -9.03 9.94 -1.33
N LEU A 284 -9.06 8.60 -1.31
CA LEU A 284 -9.39 7.84 -0.10
C LEU A 284 -8.32 8.02 0.98
N GLU A 285 -7.03 7.95 0.63
CA GLU A 285 -5.93 8.18 1.58
C GLU A 285 -5.99 9.59 2.19
N MET A 286 -6.29 10.61 1.37
CA MET A 286 -6.48 11.97 1.85
C MET A 286 -7.65 12.05 2.84
N ALA A 287 -8.80 11.49 2.49
CA ALA A 287 -9.99 11.53 3.32
C ALA A 287 -9.79 10.75 4.64
N ASP A 288 -9.18 9.57 4.58
CA ASP A 288 -8.83 8.76 5.77
C ASP A 288 -7.91 9.54 6.72
N ALA A 289 -6.87 10.19 6.18
CA ALA A 289 -5.94 10.99 6.98
C ALA A 289 -6.62 12.21 7.62
N LEU A 290 -7.50 12.90 6.90
CA LEU A 290 -8.28 14.03 7.44
C LEU A 290 -9.21 13.61 8.57
N VAL A 291 -9.89 12.48 8.44
CA VAL A 291 -10.75 11.92 9.50
C VAL A 291 -9.93 11.51 10.72
N ALA A 292 -8.77 10.88 10.51
CA ALA A 292 -7.88 10.49 11.59
C ALA A 292 -7.29 11.71 12.33
N GLN A 293 -6.95 12.77 11.60
CA GLN A 293 -6.53 14.05 12.18
C GLN A 293 -7.64 14.64 13.06
N ALA A 294 -8.86 14.74 12.54
CA ALA A 294 -9.99 15.30 13.28
C ALA A 294 -10.32 14.47 14.53
N ALA A 295 -10.20 13.14 14.46
CA ALA A 295 -10.40 12.27 15.61
C ALA A 295 -9.35 12.55 16.71
N LEU A 296 -8.08 12.70 16.33
CA LEU A 296 -7.01 13.04 17.26
C LEU A 296 -7.20 14.42 17.89
N GLU A 297 -7.60 15.42 17.10
CA GLU A 297 -7.90 16.77 17.59
C GLU A 297 -9.08 16.79 18.56
N ARG A 298 -10.10 15.95 18.32
CA ARG A 298 -11.28 15.83 19.19
C ARG A 298 -10.92 15.21 20.53
N GLU A 299 -10.05 14.20 20.53
CA GLU A 299 -9.53 13.62 21.78
C GLU A 299 -8.73 14.63 22.60
N SER A 300 -7.99 15.52 21.93
CA SER A 300 -7.12 16.51 22.58
C SER A 300 -7.85 17.76 23.04
N ASN A 301 -8.78 18.28 22.24
CA ASN A 301 -9.32 19.65 22.36
C ASN A 301 -10.84 19.70 22.54
N HIS A 302 -11.54 18.57 22.64
CA HIS A 302 -13.01 18.47 22.77
C HIS A 302 -13.78 19.21 21.65
N VAL A 303 -13.24 19.20 20.43
CA VAL A 303 -13.87 19.86 19.26
C VAL A 303 -15.11 19.08 18.82
N ALA A 304 -16.21 19.82 18.56
CA ALA A 304 -17.45 19.20 18.07
C ALA A 304 -17.29 18.64 16.64
N ALA A 305 -17.96 17.51 16.37
CA ALA A 305 -18.05 16.96 15.02
C ALA A 305 -19.25 17.59 14.24
N PRO A 306 -19.18 17.70 12.90
CA PRO A 306 -17.99 17.49 12.09
C PRO A 306 -17.04 18.69 12.12
N SER A 307 -15.72 18.43 12.12
CA SER A 307 -14.70 19.46 11.96
C SER A 307 -14.56 19.87 10.47
N ALA A 308 -13.77 20.92 10.18
CA ALA A 308 -13.48 21.31 8.80
C ALA A 308 -12.79 20.17 8.01
N ALA A 309 -11.88 19.44 8.64
CA ALA A 309 -11.20 18.28 8.04
C ALA A 309 -12.18 17.15 7.72
N GLU A 310 -13.10 16.83 8.63
CA GLU A 310 -14.15 15.84 8.36
C GLU A 310 -15.11 16.29 7.26
N THR A 311 -15.45 17.58 7.21
CA THR A 311 -16.29 18.14 6.15
C THR A 311 -15.63 17.97 4.78
N GLU A 312 -14.34 18.26 4.65
CA GLU A 312 -13.57 18.01 3.42
C GLU A 312 -13.52 16.52 3.06
N ALA A 313 -13.25 15.67 4.05
CA ALA A 313 -13.22 14.21 3.84
C ALA A 313 -14.58 13.68 3.35
N PHE A 314 -15.67 14.07 3.99
CA PHE A 314 -17.02 13.65 3.60
C PHE A 314 -17.40 14.15 2.21
N ALA A 315 -17.08 15.40 1.87
CA ALA A 315 -17.29 15.93 0.52
C ALA A 315 -16.50 15.13 -0.53
N THR A 316 -15.30 14.65 -0.18
CA THR A 316 -14.48 13.79 -1.05
C THR A 316 -15.17 12.44 -1.30
N PHE A 317 -15.66 11.79 -0.24
CA PHE A 317 -16.40 10.53 -0.37
C PHE A 317 -17.70 10.72 -1.16
N GLU A 318 -18.48 11.75 -0.86
CA GLU A 318 -19.73 12.07 -1.58
C GLU A 318 -19.47 12.34 -3.07
N GLY A 319 -18.37 13.04 -3.40
CA GLY A 319 -17.94 13.22 -4.78
C GLY A 319 -17.60 11.91 -5.48
N LEU A 320 -17.06 10.92 -4.76
CA LEU A 320 -16.76 9.61 -5.33
C LEU A 320 -18.00 8.71 -5.48
N VAL A 321 -18.96 8.73 -4.56
CA VAL A 321 -20.12 7.84 -4.61
C VAL A 321 -21.26 8.37 -5.49
N HIS A 322 -21.32 9.68 -5.75
CA HIS A 322 -22.39 10.31 -6.52
C HIS A 322 -22.00 10.76 -7.93
N ASP A 323 -20.72 10.70 -8.30
CA ASP A 323 -20.27 11.04 -9.64
C ASP A 323 -20.77 10.02 -10.68
N LYS A 324 -21.60 10.48 -11.62
CA LYS A 324 -22.12 9.64 -12.70
C LYS A 324 -21.08 9.31 -13.78
N ASN A 325 -19.97 10.05 -13.81
CA ASN A 325 -18.91 9.94 -14.82
C ASN A 325 -17.65 9.27 -14.28
N LEU A 326 -17.76 8.45 -13.23
CA LEU A 326 -16.64 7.74 -12.66
C LEU A 326 -15.89 6.88 -13.70
N PRO A 327 -14.56 6.89 -13.70
CA PRO A 327 -13.77 5.91 -14.42
C PRO A 327 -14.22 4.48 -14.04
N GLU A 328 -14.11 3.56 -14.99
CA GLU A 328 -14.55 2.17 -14.77
C GLU A 328 -13.84 1.52 -13.57
N THR A 329 -12.53 1.82 -13.40
CA THR A 329 -11.74 1.38 -12.25
C THR A 329 -12.34 1.84 -10.92
N THR A 330 -12.74 3.12 -10.83
CA THR A 330 -13.41 3.67 -9.63
C THR A 330 -14.79 3.05 -9.43
N ARG A 331 -15.55 2.87 -10.50
CA ARG A 331 -16.90 2.27 -10.44
C ARG A 331 -16.86 0.84 -9.93
N LYS A 332 -15.86 0.05 -10.36
CA LYS A 332 -15.63 -1.33 -9.86
C LYS A 332 -15.20 -1.37 -8.38
N ALA A 333 -14.85 -0.25 -7.79
CA ALA A 333 -14.39 -0.15 -6.40
C ALA A 333 -15.42 0.57 -5.49
N LEU A 334 -16.64 0.79 -5.95
CA LEU A 334 -17.67 1.45 -5.14
C LEU A 334 -17.96 0.72 -3.83
N ASP A 335 -17.82 -0.61 -3.80
CA ASP A 335 -17.90 -1.41 -2.59
C ASP A 335 -16.89 -0.93 -1.52
N LEU A 336 -15.64 -0.76 -1.90
CA LEU A 336 -14.59 -0.25 -1.01
C LEU A 336 -14.82 1.22 -0.65
N ILE A 337 -15.24 2.06 -1.60
CA ILE A 337 -15.45 3.49 -1.37
C ILE A 337 -16.57 3.70 -0.34
N HIS A 338 -17.70 3.02 -0.49
CA HIS A 338 -18.79 3.04 0.49
C HIS A 338 -18.33 2.50 1.85
N PHE A 339 -17.57 1.42 1.86
CA PHE A 339 -17.04 0.85 3.11
C PHE A 339 -16.17 1.87 3.86
N LYS A 340 -15.22 2.51 3.16
CA LYS A 340 -14.33 3.53 3.73
C LYS A 340 -15.10 4.77 4.20
N TYR A 341 -16.13 5.17 3.44
CA TYR A 341 -17.01 6.26 3.88
C TYR A 341 -17.76 5.90 5.16
N GLY A 342 -18.26 4.66 5.25
CA GLY A 342 -18.86 4.15 6.48
C GLY A 342 -17.90 4.18 7.68
N GLU A 343 -16.63 3.79 7.49
CA GLU A 343 -15.61 3.86 8.53
C GLU A 343 -15.34 5.31 8.99
N ALA A 344 -15.22 6.24 8.04
CA ALA A 344 -15.04 7.66 8.32
C ALA A 344 -16.20 8.25 9.14
N LEU A 345 -17.44 7.98 8.72
CA LEU A 345 -18.65 8.43 9.42
C LEU A 345 -18.75 7.79 10.82
N ARG A 346 -18.42 6.50 10.96
CA ARG A 346 -18.40 5.81 12.26
C ARG A 346 -17.37 6.43 13.21
N THR A 347 -16.20 6.79 12.70
CA THR A 347 -15.15 7.47 13.48
C THR A 347 -15.60 8.83 13.95
N ALA A 348 -16.36 9.56 13.14
CA ALA A 348 -16.99 10.84 13.49
C ALA A 348 -18.22 10.72 14.41
N GLY A 349 -18.66 9.50 14.77
CA GLY A 349 -19.85 9.28 15.58
C GLY A 349 -21.19 9.40 14.84
N LEU A 350 -21.16 9.50 13.51
CA LEU A 350 -22.34 9.63 12.65
C LEU A 350 -22.91 8.24 12.30
N TYR A 351 -23.30 7.48 13.31
CA TYR A 351 -23.58 6.05 13.24
C TYR A 351 -24.68 5.68 12.24
N ASP A 352 -25.76 6.45 12.15
CA ASP A 352 -26.85 6.20 11.22
C ASP A 352 -26.42 6.31 9.75
N ARG A 353 -25.61 7.33 9.45
CA ARG A 353 -25.03 7.50 8.11
C ARG A 353 -24.02 6.40 7.82
N ALA A 354 -23.16 6.09 8.80
CA ALA A 354 -22.19 5.00 8.68
C ALA A 354 -22.85 3.67 8.32
N ALA A 355 -23.93 3.31 9.03
CA ALA A 355 -24.65 2.07 8.75
C ALA A 355 -25.22 2.03 7.32
N LYS A 356 -25.74 3.15 6.81
CA LYS A 356 -26.24 3.25 5.44
C LYS A 356 -25.13 3.01 4.42
N GLU A 357 -23.97 3.62 4.62
CA GLU A 357 -22.82 3.46 3.72
C GLU A 357 -22.28 2.01 3.75
N PHE A 358 -22.19 1.39 4.92
CA PHE A 358 -21.80 -0.01 5.00
C PHE A 358 -22.81 -0.94 4.29
N VAL A 359 -24.10 -0.71 4.45
CA VAL A 359 -25.13 -1.49 3.72
C VAL A 359 -24.99 -1.25 2.22
N ALA A 360 -24.80 -0.01 1.78
CA ALA A 360 -24.58 0.31 0.37
C ALA A 360 -23.33 -0.41 -0.19
N SER A 361 -22.24 -0.47 0.57
CA SER A 361 -21.05 -1.25 0.22
C SER A 361 -21.38 -2.72 -0.09
N ALA A 362 -22.14 -3.37 0.80
CA ALA A 362 -22.52 -4.77 0.63
C ALA A 362 -23.48 -5.02 -0.53
N GLN A 363 -24.18 -3.99 -1.01
CA GLN A 363 -25.18 -4.05 -2.08
C GLN A 363 -24.62 -3.68 -3.46
N VAL A 364 -23.37 -3.23 -3.55
CA VAL A 364 -22.74 -2.94 -4.84
C VAL A 364 -22.71 -4.20 -5.69
N VAL A 365 -23.15 -4.09 -6.94
CA VAL A 365 -23.10 -5.21 -7.89
C VAL A 365 -21.65 -5.62 -8.13
N GLY A 366 -21.32 -6.89 -7.84
CA GLY A 366 -19.95 -7.39 -7.93
C GLY A 366 -19.07 -7.03 -6.72
N ALA A 367 -19.67 -6.59 -5.61
CA ALA A 367 -18.93 -6.38 -4.35
C ALA A 367 -18.16 -7.64 -3.96
N GLN A 368 -16.94 -7.44 -3.46
CA GLN A 368 -16.14 -8.55 -2.93
C GLN A 368 -16.84 -9.18 -1.73
N GLU A 369 -16.96 -10.51 -1.75
CA GLU A 369 -17.76 -11.26 -0.80
C GLU A 369 -17.31 -11.05 0.64
N GLY A 370 -15.99 -11.09 0.89
CA GLY A 370 -15.42 -10.83 2.21
C GLY A 370 -15.68 -9.40 2.69
N LEU A 371 -15.54 -8.41 1.81
CA LEU A 371 -15.83 -7.01 2.14
C LEU A 371 -17.31 -6.81 2.45
N ALA A 372 -18.21 -7.42 1.66
CA ALA A 372 -19.65 -7.33 1.87
C ALA A 372 -20.07 -7.97 3.21
N THR A 373 -19.45 -9.09 3.62
CA THR A 373 -19.69 -9.70 4.93
C THR A 373 -19.27 -8.75 6.06
N MET A 374 -18.08 -8.14 5.96
CA MET A 374 -17.59 -7.19 6.95
C MET A 374 -18.41 -5.89 6.96
N ALA A 375 -18.93 -5.46 5.81
CA ALA A 375 -19.81 -4.30 5.71
C ALA A 375 -21.11 -4.51 6.49
N HIS A 376 -21.74 -5.67 6.40
CA HIS A 376 -22.90 -6.00 7.24
C HIS A 376 -22.56 -6.01 8.71
N LEU A 377 -21.40 -6.57 9.09
CA LEU A 377 -20.95 -6.59 10.49
C LEU A 377 -20.75 -5.16 11.03
N TYR A 378 -20.10 -4.30 10.25
CA TYR A 378 -19.84 -2.92 10.67
C TYR A 378 -21.12 -2.05 10.64
N ALA A 379 -22.07 -2.34 9.73
CA ALA A 379 -23.39 -1.75 9.77
C ALA A 379 -24.13 -2.10 11.08
N ALA A 380 -24.11 -3.38 11.47
CA ALA A 380 -24.72 -3.83 12.72
C ALA A 380 -24.10 -3.15 13.95
N GLN A 381 -22.77 -3.09 14.01
CA GLN A 381 -22.06 -2.41 15.10
C GLN A 381 -22.36 -0.91 15.14
N ALA A 382 -22.42 -0.24 13.99
CA ALA A 382 -22.79 1.16 13.92
C ALA A 382 -24.24 1.40 14.38
N LEU A 383 -25.18 0.55 13.99
CA LEU A 383 -26.59 0.62 14.43
C LEU A 383 -26.72 0.40 15.95
N ASP A 384 -25.98 -0.54 16.53
CA ASP A 384 -25.95 -0.72 17.98
C ASP A 384 -25.42 0.54 18.69
N LEU A 385 -24.34 1.14 18.20
CA LEU A 385 -23.81 2.40 18.74
C LEU A 385 -24.78 3.58 18.58
N GLY A 386 -25.61 3.55 17.53
CA GLY A 386 -26.69 4.52 17.28
C GLY A 386 -27.99 4.22 18.00
N GLY A 387 -28.06 3.18 18.86
CA GLY A 387 -29.24 2.80 19.63
C GLY A 387 -30.35 2.09 18.79
N LYS A 388 -30.04 1.67 17.57
CA LYS A 388 -31.00 1.01 16.64
C LYS A 388 -30.88 -0.50 16.68
N ARG A 389 -31.12 -1.08 17.84
CA ARG A 389 -30.92 -2.51 18.10
C ARG A 389 -31.64 -3.44 17.14
N ASN A 390 -32.88 -3.19 16.80
CA ASN A 390 -33.63 -4.06 15.88
C ASN A 390 -33.01 -4.13 14.48
N ASP A 391 -32.55 -2.97 13.99
CA ASP A 391 -31.88 -2.89 12.68
C ASP A 391 -30.50 -3.57 12.75
N ALA A 392 -29.78 -3.42 13.89
CA ALA A 392 -28.52 -4.11 14.14
C ALA A 392 -28.67 -5.62 14.08
N LEU A 393 -29.71 -6.19 14.75
CA LEU A 393 -30.00 -7.61 14.72
C LEU A 393 -30.25 -8.14 13.29
N THR A 394 -30.88 -7.34 12.44
CA THR A 394 -31.07 -7.67 11.02
C THR A 394 -29.73 -7.78 10.30
N GLN A 395 -28.83 -6.84 10.51
CA GLN A 395 -27.50 -6.86 9.88
C GLN A 395 -26.61 -8.00 10.42
N TYR A 396 -26.65 -8.32 11.72
CA TYR A 396 -25.93 -9.49 12.26
C TYR A 396 -26.42 -10.81 11.65
N ARG A 397 -27.73 -10.96 11.39
CA ARG A 397 -28.27 -12.13 10.68
C ARG A 397 -27.79 -12.17 9.22
N ALA A 398 -27.67 -11.02 8.55
CA ALA A 398 -27.12 -10.94 7.21
C ALA A 398 -25.66 -11.39 7.15
N VAL A 399 -24.83 -11.12 8.20
CA VAL A 399 -23.48 -11.67 8.30
C VAL A 399 -23.50 -13.19 8.31
N LEU A 400 -24.36 -13.80 9.12
CA LEU A 400 -24.42 -15.26 9.29
C LEU A 400 -24.94 -15.99 8.03
N SER A 401 -25.62 -15.31 7.12
CA SER A 401 -26.06 -15.86 5.83
C SER A 401 -24.99 -15.79 4.73
N ARG A 402 -23.82 -15.26 5.02
CA ARG A 402 -22.69 -15.09 4.10
C ARG A 402 -21.50 -15.97 4.50
N PRO A 403 -20.50 -16.17 3.64
CA PRO A 403 -19.28 -16.88 4.03
C PRO A 403 -18.63 -16.28 5.27
N ASN A 404 -18.15 -17.14 6.15
CA ASN A 404 -17.40 -16.71 7.33
C ASN A 404 -16.00 -16.23 6.91
N VAL A 405 -15.73 -14.95 7.14
CA VAL A 405 -14.44 -14.30 6.86
C VAL A 405 -14.02 -13.51 8.10
N TYR A 406 -12.76 -13.50 8.43
CA TYR A 406 -12.19 -12.63 9.48
C TYR A 406 -12.91 -12.72 10.83
N ASP A 407 -13.35 -13.92 11.21
CA ASP A 407 -14.13 -14.19 12.45
C ASP A 407 -15.47 -13.43 12.53
N ALA A 408 -16.02 -13.03 11.36
CA ALA A 408 -17.27 -12.26 11.30
C ALA A 408 -18.45 -12.99 11.93
N HIS A 409 -18.55 -14.32 11.76
CA HIS A 409 -19.63 -15.12 12.34
C HIS A 409 -19.58 -15.12 13.87
N GLU A 410 -18.40 -15.26 14.48
CA GLU A 410 -18.26 -15.20 15.94
C GLU A 410 -18.66 -13.81 16.48
N GLN A 411 -18.20 -12.76 15.81
CA GLN A 411 -18.58 -11.39 16.18
C GLN A 411 -20.08 -11.14 16.00
N ALA A 412 -20.68 -11.65 14.94
CA ALA A 412 -22.13 -11.51 14.70
C ALA A 412 -22.95 -12.29 15.71
N GLN A 413 -22.54 -13.53 16.08
CA GLN A 413 -23.18 -14.32 17.12
C GLN A 413 -23.13 -13.64 18.50
N THR A 414 -21.99 -13.02 18.82
CA THR A 414 -21.86 -12.19 20.03
C THR A 414 -22.79 -10.99 19.94
N GLY A 415 -22.80 -10.28 18.79
CA GLY A 415 -23.66 -9.15 18.54
C GLY A 415 -25.15 -9.46 18.60
N LEU A 416 -25.59 -10.69 18.25
CA LEU A 416 -27.00 -11.11 18.42
C LEU A 416 -27.41 -11.23 19.88
N LYS A 417 -26.48 -11.56 20.77
CA LYS A 417 -26.76 -11.74 22.21
C LYS A 417 -26.61 -10.43 22.99
N GLU A 418 -25.63 -9.61 22.62
CA GLU A 418 -25.23 -8.41 23.34
C GLU A 418 -25.12 -7.20 22.40
N VAL A 419 -25.46 -6.02 22.94
CA VAL A 419 -25.29 -4.76 22.19
C VAL A 419 -23.79 -4.47 22.07
N TYR A 420 -23.34 -4.18 20.84
CA TYR A 420 -21.95 -3.82 20.60
C TYR A 420 -21.57 -2.53 21.34
N LYS A 421 -20.43 -2.56 22.01
CA LYS A 421 -19.85 -1.40 22.70
C LYS A 421 -18.44 -1.16 22.15
N ARG A 422 -18.14 0.09 21.83
CA ARG A 422 -16.77 0.47 21.42
C ARG A 422 -15.82 0.18 22.59
N LYS A 423 -14.77 -0.62 22.35
CA LYS A 423 -13.69 -0.78 23.33
C LYS A 423 -12.99 0.57 23.47
N MET A 424 -12.98 1.13 24.67
CA MET A 424 -12.09 2.25 24.97
C MET A 424 -10.65 1.72 24.94
N THR A 425 -9.85 2.21 24.01
CA THR A 425 -8.42 1.93 23.86
C THR A 425 -7.62 2.99 24.58
#